data_23e4a1277b86c4e4fb1a8c322717c24e
#
_entry.id   23e4a1277b86c4e4fb1a8c322717c24e
#
_cell.length_a   1.000
_cell.length_b   1.000
_cell.length_c   1.000
_cell.angle_alpha   90.00
_cell.angle_beta   90.00
_cell.angle_gamma   90.00
#
_symmetry.space_group_name_H-M   'P 1'
#
loop_
_entity.id
_entity.type
_entity.pdbx_description
1 polymer ?
#
loop_
_entity_poly.entity_id
_entity_poly.type
_entity_poly.pdbx_seq_one_letter_code
_entity_poly.pdbx_strand_id
1 'polypeptide(L)'
;MEAIVMNLEEDNVGAVLLGPTDQVKEGDIVKRTGRIASINVSEGMIGRVIDPLGNPIDGKGEITGETCEMPLERKAPGVIFRQPVNEPLQTGIKAVDAMIPIGRGQRELIIGDRQTGKTSIAIDTIINQRSSYEAGNPVYCIYVAIGQKGSTVASLVNTLQEKGAMDYT
;
A
#
# COMPACT_ATOMS: atom_id res chain seq x y z
N MET A 1 -5.71 -13.33 -16.94
CA MET A 1 -4.52 -12.70 -16.30
C MET A 1 -4.30 -11.34 -16.93
N GLU A 2 -3.97 -10.33 -16.16
CA GLU A 2 -3.65 -8.98 -16.64
C GLU A 2 -2.15 -8.76 -16.70
N ALA A 3 -1.73 -7.85 -17.61
CA ALA A 3 -0.34 -7.47 -17.75
C ALA A 3 -0.25 -5.97 -18.04
N ILE A 4 0.83 -5.35 -17.57
CA ILE A 4 1.15 -3.96 -17.87
C ILE A 4 2.24 -3.93 -18.92
N VAL A 5 1.99 -3.20 -20.02
CA VAL A 5 2.99 -2.97 -21.06
C VAL A 5 4.02 -1.98 -20.54
N MET A 6 5.28 -2.38 -20.56
CA MET A 6 6.41 -1.55 -20.09
C MET A 6 7.21 -0.97 -21.24
N ASN A 7 7.33 -1.70 -22.33
CA ASN A 7 8.13 -1.30 -23.48
C ASN A 7 7.44 -1.69 -24.79
N LEU A 8 7.50 -0.79 -25.78
CA LEU A 8 7.03 -1.02 -27.14
C LEU A 8 8.24 -0.92 -28.07
N GLU A 9 8.59 -2.04 -28.68
CA GLU A 9 9.63 -2.13 -29.69
C GLU A 9 9.00 -2.38 -31.06
N GLU A 10 9.79 -2.34 -32.10
CA GLU A 10 9.31 -2.43 -33.48
C GLU A 10 8.65 -3.80 -33.75
N ASP A 11 9.23 -4.89 -33.21
CA ASP A 11 8.81 -6.26 -33.46
C ASP A 11 8.23 -6.98 -32.22
N ASN A 12 8.31 -6.36 -31.03
CA ASN A 12 7.88 -6.99 -29.79
C ASN A 12 7.34 -6.00 -28.75
N VAL A 13 6.65 -6.53 -27.75
CA VAL A 13 6.10 -5.77 -26.63
C VAL A 13 6.56 -6.40 -25.33
N GLY A 14 7.33 -5.65 -24.55
CA GLY A 14 7.69 -6.03 -23.20
C GLY A 14 6.55 -5.76 -22.23
N ALA A 15 6.05 -6.81 -21.56
CA ALA A 15 4.98 -6.68 -20.58
C ALA A 15 5.31 -7.41 -19.28
N VAL A 16 4.85 -6.83 -18.15
CA VAL A 16 4.93 -7.44 -16.83
C VAL A 16 3.60 -8.07 -16.48
N LEU A 17 3.61 -9.36 -16.19
CA LEU A 17 2.42 -10.11 -15.78
C LEU A 17 2.08 -9.78 -14.31
N LEU A 18 0.81 -9.49 -14.04
CA LEU A 18 0.29 -9.26 -12.70
C LEU A 18 -0.41 -10.54 -12.21
N GLY A 19 0.37 -11.50 -11.75
CA GLY A 19 -0.15 -12.78 -11.25
C GLY A 19 0.82 -13.95 -11.44
N PRO A 20 0.38 -15.19 -11.17
CA PRO A 20 1.21 -16.38 -11.30
C PRO A 20 1.56 -16.63 -12.78
N THR A 21 2.86 -16.74 -13.05
CA THR A 21 3.39 -16.87 -14.41
C THR A 21 3.32 -18.30 -14.98
N ASP A 22 3.05 -19.28 -14.14
CA ASP A 22 2.94 -20.70 -14.49
C ASP A 22 1.76 -21.02 -15.43
N GLN A 23 0.80 -20.12 -15.51
CA GLN A 23 -0.38 -20.27 -16.35
C GLN A 23 -0.21 -19.70 -17.77
N VAL A 24 0.89 -19.01 -18.04
CA VAL A 24 1.15 -18.40 -19.36
C VAL A 24 2.16 -19.22 -20.12
N LYS A 25 1.82 -19.57 -21.37
CA LYS A 25 2.65 -20.40 -22.25
C LYS A 25 2.83 -19.72 -23.62
N GLU A 26 3.89 -20.13 -24.31
CA GLU A 26 4.10 -19.76 -25.70
C GLU A 26 2.89 -20.19 -26.57
N GLY A 27 2.41 -19.27 -27.40
CA GLY A 27 1.23 -19.49 -28.23
C GLY A 27 -0.09 -19.01 -27.63
N ASP A 28 -0.10 -18.54 -26.39
CA ASP A 28 -1.30 -17.98 -25.78
C ASP A 28 -1.71 -16.66 -26.45
N ILE A 29 -3.01 -16.43 -26.54
CA ILE A 29 -3.56 -15.22 -27.16
C ILE A 29 -3.51 -14.04 -26.19
N VAL A 30 -2.86 -12.95 -26.60
CA VAL A 30 -2.81 -11.70 -25.86
C VAL A 30 -3.73 -10.68 -26.51
N LYS A 31 -4.55 -10.00 -25.71
CA LYS A 31 -5.46 -8.94 -26.17
C LYS A 31 -5.15 -7.65 -25.44
N ARG A 32 -5.01 -6.55 -26.18
CA ARG A 32 -4.90 -5.22 -25.60
C ARG A 32 -6.24 -4.78 -24.99
N THR A 33 -6.21 -4.16 -23.83
CA THR A 33 -7.41 -3.61 -23.20
C THR A 33 -7.82 -2.25 -23.77
N GLY A 34 -6.89 -1.53 -24.41
CA GLY A 34 -7.10 -0.17 -24.90
C GLY A 34 -7.22 0.89 -23.79
N ARG A 35 -6.95 0.50 -22.54
CA ARG A 35 -6.99 1.41 -21.36
C ARG A 35 -5.61 1.52 -20.74
N ILE A 36 -5.35 2.67 -20.13
CA ILE A 36 -4.19 2.86 -19.22
C ILE A 36 -4.47 2.03 -17.96
N ALA A 37 -3.42 1.40 -17.42
CA ALA A 37 -3.54 0.63 -16.19
C ALA A 37 -4.03 1.55 -15.05
N SER A 38 -5.20 1.26 -14.53
CA SER A 38 -5.89 2.05 -13.50
C SER A 38 -6.59 1.12 -12.52
N ILE A 39 -6.85 1.64 -11.33
CA ILE A 39 -7.65 0.98 -10.29
C ILE A 39 -8.81 1.87 -9.87
N ASN A 40 -9.90 1.24 -9.45
CA ASN A 40 -11.00 1.93 -8.81
C ASN A 40 -10.70 2.09 -7.33
N VAL A 41 -10.64 3.32 -6.86
CA VAL A 41 -10.36 3.68 -5.47
C VAL A 41 -11.64 4.18 -4.80
N SER A 42 -11.88 3.78 -3.56
CA SER A 42 -13.02 4.22 -2.76
C SER A 42 -12.63 4.31 -1.28
N GLU A 43 -13.38 5.09 -0.50
CA GLU A 43 -13.21 5.13 0.97
C GLU A 43 -13.52 3.76 1.62
N GLY A 44 -14.32 2.92 0.96
CA GLY A 44 -14.57 1.56 1.39
C GLY A 44 -13.35 0.63 1.36
N MET A 45 -12.20 1.10 0.88
CA MET A 45 -10.91 0.37 0.95
C MET A 45 -10.26 0.44 2.33
N ILE A 46 -10.64 1.37 3.18
CA ILE A 46 -10.13 1.46 4.55
C ILE A 46 -10.57 0.20 5.32
N GLY A 47 -9.64 -0.42 6.03
CA GLY A 47 -9.88 -1.67 6.75
C GLY A 47 -9.89 -2.93 5.86
N ARG A 48 -9.45 -2.81 4.60
CA ARG A 48 -9.44 -3.90 3.62
C ARG A 48 -8.03 -4.28 3.22
N VAL A 49 -7.89 -5.52 2.76
CA VAL A 49 -6.66 -6.02 2.15
C VAL A 49 -6.94 -6.25 0.67
N ILE A 50 -6.18 -5.56 -0.17
CA ILE A 50 -6.35 -5.57 -1.63
C ILE A 50 -5.08 -6.01 -2.34
N ASP A 51 -5.25 -6.53 -3.55
CA ASP A 51 -4.14 -6.79 -4.46
C ASP A 51 -3.72 -5.50 -5.23
N PRO A 52 -2.64 -5.52 -6.02
CA PRO A 52 -2.20 -4.36 -6.79
C PRO A 52 -3.21 -3.87 -7.85
N LEU A 53 -4.21 -4.66 -8.19
CA LEU A 53 -5.28 -4.31 -9.13
C LEU A 53 -6.52 -3.74 -8.43
N GLY A 54 -6.49 -3.65 -7.10
CA GLY A 54 -7.61 -3.15 -6.29
C GLY A 54 -8.65 -4.21 -5.93
N ASN A 55 -8.40 -5.50 -6.24
CA ASN A 55 -9.31 -6.56 -5.87
C ASN A 55 -9.15 -6.93 -4.38
N PRO A 56 -10.25 -7.09 -3.63
CA PRO A 56 -10.17 -7.52 -2.24
C PRO A 56 -9.72 -8.98 -2.13
N ILE A 57 -8.75 -9.24 -1.25
CA ILE A 57 -8.21 -10.58 -0.97
C ILE A 57 -8.42 -11.02 0.48
N ASP A 58 -9.17 -10.24 1.25
CA ASP A 58 -9.44 -10.47 2.68
C ASP A 58 -10.67 -11.36 2.95
N GLY A 59 -11.36 -11.82 1.91
CA GLY A 59 -12.55 -12.66 2.03
C GLY A 59 -13.81 -11.93 2.53
N LYS A 60 -13.78 -10.60 2.68
CA LYS A 60 -14.92 -9.80 3.17
C LYS A 60 -15.88 -9.35 2.06
N GLY A 61 -15.77 -9.91 0.86
CA GLY A 61 -16.61 -9.54 -0.30
C GLY A 61 -16.12 -8.28 -1.02
N GLU A 62 -16.94 -7.79 -1.94
CA GLU A 62 -16.61 -6.63 -2.77
C GLU A 62 -16.53 -5.33 -1.96
N ILE A 63 -15.73 -4.39 -2.45
CA ILE A 63 -15.58 -3.06 -1.87
C ILE A 63 -16.78 -2.22 -2.30
N THR A 64 -17.48 -1.68 -1.33
CA THR A 64 -18.67 -0.84 -1.54
C THR A 64 -18.35 0.65 -1.41
N GLY A 65 -19.14 1.50 -2.05
CA GLY A 65 -18.99 2.96 -1.99
C GLY A 65 -18.79 3.59 -3.37
N GLU A 66 -18.73 4.90 -3.38
CA GLU A 66 -18.41 5.66 -4.60
C GLU A 66 -16.97 5.38 -5.01
N THR A 67 -16.78 5.02 -6.26
CA THR A 67 -15.43 4.69 -6.80
C THR A 67 -14.96 5.78 -7.74
N CYS A 68 -13.66 6.08 -7.66
CA CYS A 68 -12.96 6.95 -8.59
C CYS A 68 -11.87 6.15 -9.29
N GLU A 69 -11.85 6.17 -10.62
CA GLU A 69 -10.80 5.52 -11.40
C GLU A 69 -9.51 6.34 -11.33
N MET A 70 -8.42 5.72 -10.86
CA MET A 70 -7.10 6.35 -10.76
C MET A 70 -6.05 5.55 -11.53
N PRO A 71 -5.21 6.19 -12.36
CA PRO A 71 -4.12 5.51 -13.03
C PRO A 71 -3.08 5.02 -12.01
N LEU A 72 -2.55 3.81 -12.25
CA LEU A 72 -1.51 3.20 -11.39
C LEU A 72 -0.21 4.00 -11.43
N GLU A 73 0.14 4.51 -12.61
CA GLU A 73 1.30 5.39 -12.75
C GLU A 73 0.84 6.86 -12.78
N ARG A 74 1.20 7.59 -11.75
CA ARG A 74 0.92 9.01 -11.63
C ARG A 74 2.18 9.78 -11.27
N LYS A 75 2.45 10.86 -12.00
CA LYS A 75 3.56 11.75 -11.68
C LYS A 75 3.32 12.43 -10.33
N ALA A 76 4.26 12.26 -9.40
CA ALA A 76 4.19 12.93 -8.11
C ALA A 76 4.25 14.47 -8.26
N PRO A 77 3.56 15.23 -7.38
CA PRO A 77 3.68 16.68 -7.35
C PRO A 77 5.14 17.13 -7.18
N GLY A 78 5.54 18.13 -7.97
CA GLY A 78 6.85 18.74 -7.84
C GLY A 78 7.04 19.44 -6.49
N VAL A 79 8.29 19.79 -6.16
CA VAL A 79 8.65 20.39 -4.87
C VAL A 79 7.87 21.69 -4.55
N ILE A 80 7.52 22.47 -5.57
CA ILE A 80 6.76 23.72 -5.42
C ILE A 80 5.33 23.49 -4.90
N PHE A 81 4.74 22.35 -5.24
CA PHE A 81 3.36 22.01 -4.86
C PHE A 81 3.26 21.19 -3.57
N ARG A 82 4.39 20.85 -2.95
CA ARG A 82 4.42 20.10 -1.70
C ARG A 82 4.38 21.05 -0.51
N GLN A 83 3.57 20.69 0.47
CA GLN A 83 3.59 21.39 1.76
C GLN A 83 4.88 21.06 2.53
N PRO A 84 5.42 22.01 3.31
CA PRO A 84 6.54 21.74 4.20
C PRO A 84 6.14 20.74 5.27
N VAL A 85 7.10 19.92 5.71
CA VAL A 85 6.92 18.97 6.81
C VAL A 85 7.00 19.74 8.12
N ASN A 86 5.86 20.03 8.73
CA ASN A 86 5.72 20.84 9.94
C ASN A 86 4.85 20.19 11.04
N GLU A 87 4.28 19.01 10.76
CA GLU A 87 3.49 18.26 11.73
C GLU A 87 4.23 17.00 12.17
N PRO A 88 4.39 16.73 13.47
CA PRO A 88 5.02 15.52 13.94
C PRO A 88 4.12 14.29 13.74
N LEU A 89 4.74 13.16 13.38
CA LEU A 89 4.13 11.84 13.42
C LEU A 89 4.52 11.18 14.73
N GLN A 90 3.56 10.92 15.61
CA GLN A 90 3.82 10.24 16.88
C GLN A 90 3.92 8.73 16.62
N THR A 91 5.14 8.19 16.66
CA THR A 91 5.39 6.77 16.44
C THR A 91 5.07 5.93 17.67
N GLY A 92 5.04 6.55 18.86
CA GLY A 92 4.91 5.88 20.16
C GLY A 92 6.22 5.24 20.64
N ILE A 93 7.28 5.35 19.86
CA ILE A 93 8.61 4.85 20.24
C ILE A 93 9.40 6.01 20.82
N LYS A 94 9.61 6.00 22.14
CA LYS A 94 10.24 7.11 22.87
C LYS A 94 11.57 7.58 22.27
N ALA A 95 12.41 6.64 21.83
CA ALA A 95 13.70 6.97 21.24
C ALA A 95 13.56 7.73 19.91
N VAL A 96 12.56 7.39 19.10
CA VAL A 96 12.28 8.06 17.83
C VAL A 96 11.66 9.42 18.11
N ASP A 97 10.57 9.46 18.87
CA ASP A 97 9.79 10.67 19.08
C ASP A 97 10.56 11.77 19.84
N ALA A 98 11.47 11.38 20.74
CA ALA A 98 12.25 12.32 21.54
C ALA A 98 13.58 12.77 20.91
N MET A 99 14.25 11.91 20.14
CA MET A 99 15.59 12.19 19.63
C MET A 99 15.63 12.42 18.12
N ILE A 100 14.79 11.74 17.36
CA ILE A 100 14.77 11.79 15.89
C ILE A 100 13.31 11.84 15.44
N PRO A 101 12.57 12.91 15.76
CA PRO A 101 11.14 13.00 15.45
C PRO A 101 10.91 12.93 13.94
N ILE A 102 9.89 12.17 13.55
CA ILE A 102 9.46 12.01 12.17
C ILE A 102 8.28 12.95 11.92
N GLY A 103 8.30 13.64 10.80
CA GLY A 103 7.20 14.51 10.39
C GLY A 103 6.26 13.84 9.38
N ARG A 104 5.00 14.24 9.40
CA ARG A 104 4.01 13.78 8.41
C ARG A 104 4.42 14.23 7.01
N GLY A 105 4.52 13.29 6.08
CA GLY A 105 5.02 13.51 4.73
C GLY A 105 6.54 13.35 4.58
N GLN A 106 7.26 13.09 5.66
CA GLN A 106 8.68 12.76 5.62
C GLN A 106 8.90 11.37 5.04
N ARG A 107 10.03 11.20 4.34
CA ARG A 107 10.46 9.92 3.80
C ARG A 107 11.56 9.34 4.68
N GLU A 108 11.27 8.21 5.32
CA GLU A 108 12.18 7.52 6.23
C GLU A 108 12.61 6.17 5.71
N LEU A 109 13.84 5.78 6.01
CA LEU A 109 14.39 4.46 5.72
C LEU A 109 14.59 3.68 7.02
N ILE A 110 13.93 2.53 7.14
CA ILE A 110 14.14 1.57 8.22
C ILE A 110 14.94 0.40 7.64
N ILE A 111 16.22 0.33 7.98
CA ILE A 111 17.14 -0.69 7.47
C ILE A 111 17.74 -1.52 8.59
N GLY A 112 18.01 -2.78 8.33
CA GLY A 112 18.64 -3.73 9.28
C GLY A 112 18.53 -5.16 8.76
N ASP A 113 19.18 -6.09 9.43
CA ASP A 113 19.15 -7.51 9.11
C ASP A 113 17.78 -8.16 9.33
N ARG A 114 17.67 -9.45 8.99
CA ARG A 114 16.45 -10.22 9.24
C ARG A 114 16.14 -10.25 10.74
N GLN A 115 14.86 -10.16 11.08
CA GLN A 115 14.37 -10.26 12.48
C GLN A 115 14.87 -9.19 13.45
N THR A 116 15.32 -8.05 12.96
CA THR A 116 15.77 -6.91 13.79
C THR A 116 14.65 -5.96 14.22
N GLY A 117 13.39 -6.30 13.95
CA GLY A 117 12.25 -5.50 14.39
C GLY A 117 11.83 -4.37 13.42
N LYS A 118 12.32 -4.33 12.17
CA LYS A 118 11.94 -3.31 11.19
C LYS A 118 10.43 -3.18 11.00
N THR A 119 9.78 -4.31 10.78
CA THR A 119 8.32 -4.36 10.60
C THR A 119 7.59 -3.98 11.89
N SER A 120 8.11 -4.35 13.06
CA SER A 120 7.51 -3.97 14.34
C SER A 120 7.45 -2.45 14.52
N ILE A 121 8.51 -1.72 14.14
CA ILE A 121 8.52 -0.25 14.18
C ILE A 121 7.37 0.32 13.34
N ALA A 122 7.17 -0.18 12.12
CA ALA A 122 6.10 0.27 11.25
C ALA A 122 4.71 -0.06 11.82
N ILE A 123 4.52 -1.28 12.32
CA ILE A 123 3.24 -1.73 12.88
C ILE A 123 2.91 -1.00 14.17
N ASP A 124 3.87 -0.82 15.07
CA ASP A 124 3.68 -0.05 16.30
C ASP A 124 3.32 1.40 15.99
N THR A 125 3.94 2.00 14.97
CA THR A 125 3.60 3.35 14.50
C THR A 125 2.15 3.41 14.01
N ILE A 126 1.67 2.43 13.25
CA ILE A 126 0.27 2.35 12.81
C ILE A 126 -0.66 2.24 14.02
N ILE A 127 -0.39 1.31 14.93
CA ILE A 127 -1.23 1.09 16.12
C ILE A 127 -1.33 2.36 16.98
N ASN A 128 -0.23 3.12 17.10
CA ASN A 128 -0.19 4.34 17.89
C ASN A 128 -0.95 5.54 17.27
N GLN A 129 -1.44 5.45 16.03
CA GLN A 129 -2.32 6.46 15.45
C GLN A 129 -3.75 6.42 15.99
N ARG A 130 -4.09 5.43 16.80
CA ARG A 130 -5.42 5.26 17.39
C ARG A 130 -5.89 6.52 18.14
N SER A 131 -5.03 7.14 18.93
CA SER A 131 -5.38 8.35 19.67
C SER A 131 -5.77 9.52 18.76
N SER A 132 -5.10 9.67 17.62
CA SER A 132 -5.43 10.68 16.60
C SER A 132 -6.77 10.37 15.92
N TYR A 133 -7.04 9.09 15.66
CA TYR A 133 -8.29 8.64 15.09
C TYR A 133 -9.47 8.93 16.04
N GLU A 134 -9.35 8.55 17.31
CA GLU A 134 -10.36 8.78 18.35
C GLU A 134 -10.60 10.28 18.63
N ALA A 135 -9.57 11.10 18.45
CA ALA A 135 -9.68 12.57 18.58
C ALA A 135 -10.33 13.26 17.37
N GLY A 136 -10.75 12.52 16.34
CA GLY A 136 -11.36 13.07 15.14
C GLY A 136 -10.41 13.72 14.14
N ASN A 137 -9.09 13.48 14.31
CA ASN A 137 -8.04 13.89 13.35
C ASN A 137 -7.27 12.65 12.87
N PRO A 138 -7.92 11.77 12.06
CA PRO A 138 -7.35 10.49 11.69
C PRO A 138 -6.09 10.63 10.84
N VAL A 139 -5.11 9.77 11.14
CA VAL A 139 -4.00 9.47 10.23
C VAL A 139 -4.32 8.15 9.55
N TYR A 140 -4.69 8.21 8.29
CA TYR A 140 -4.90 7.00 7.50
C TYR A 140 -3.57 6.36 7.16
N CYS A 141 -3.47 5.07 7.44
CA CYS A 141 -2.27 4.30 7.25
C CYS A 141 -2.42 3.36 6.05
N ILE A 142 -1.37 3.21 5.27
CA ILE A 142 -1.32 2.26 4.16
C ILE A 142 -0.07 1.40 4.35
N TYR A 143 -0.28 0.09 4.52
CA TYR A 143 0.81 -0.87 4.59
C TYR A 143 0.95 -1.60 3.26
N VAL A 144 2.10 -1.48 2.61
CA VAL A 144 2.38 -2.13 1.33
C VAL A 144 3.32 -3.31 1.55
N ALA A 145 2.82 -4.52 1.34
CA ALA A 145 3.59 -5.76 1.47
C ALA A 145 4.17 -6.17 0.12
N ILE A 146 5.49 -6.12 -0.04
CA ILE A 146 6.19 -6.51 -1.26
C ILE A 146 7.11 -7.69 -0.97
N GLY A 147 6.94 -8.80 -1.69
CA GLY A 147 7.77 -10.00 -1.56
C GLY A 147 7.66 -10.72 -0.20
N GLN A 148 6.61 -10.46 0.57
CA GLN A 148 6.35 -11.12 1.84
C GLN A 148 5.53 -12.40 1.65
N LYS A 149 5.71 -13.36 2.57
CA LYS A 149 4.88 -14.58 2.59
C LYS A 149 3.45 -14.23 2.99
N GLY A 150 2.47 -14.83 2.35
CA GLY A 150 1.05 -14.62 2.66
C GLY A 150 0.71 -14.88 4.14
N SER A 151 1.34 -15.88 4.78
CA SER A 151 1.18 -16.15 6.21
C SER A 151 1.67 -14.99 7.10
N THR A 152 2.74 -14.31 6.70
CA THR A 152 3.25 -13.13 7.42
C THR A 152 2.26 -11.97 7.30
N VAL A 153 1.73 -11.73 6.11
CA VAL A 153 0.71 -10.69 5.89
C VAL A 153 -0.56 -11.00 6.68
N ALA A 154 -1.03 -12.23 6.67
CA ALA A 154 -2.20 -12.64 7.45
C ALA A 154 -2.01 -12.43 8.96
N SER A 155 -0.84 -12.80 9.50
CA SER A 155 -0.50 -12.55 10.91
C SER A 155 -0.48 -11.06 11.26
N LEU A 156 0.03 -10.23 10.35
CA LEU A 156 0.07 -8.79 10.51
C LEU A 156 -1.34 -8.19 10.51
N VAL A 157 -2.18 -8.59 9.57
CA VAL A 157 -3.60 -8.17 9.51
C VAL A 157 -4.33 -8.55 10.80
N ASN A 158 -4.15 -9.77 11.31
CA ASN A 158 -4.73 -10.20 12.57
C ASN A 158 -4.27 -9.31 13.74
N THR A 159 -2.98 -8.99 13.81
CA THR A 159 -2.44 -8.10 14.85
C THR A 159 -3.08 -6.71 14.79
N LEU A 160 -3.20 -6.12 13.60
CA LEU A 160 -3.85 -4.82 13.42
C LEU A 160 -5.34 -4.88 13.79
N GLN A 161 -6.02 -5.97 13.46
CA GLN A 161 -7.42 -6.18 13.78
C GLN A 161 -7.64 -6.33 15.30
N GLU A 162 -6.84 -7.14 15.98
CA GLU A 162 -6.87 -7.30 17.44
C GLU A 162 -6.62 -5.99 18.19
N LYS A 163 -5.80 -5.11 17.62
CA LYS A 163 -5.50 -3.78 18.17
C LYS A 163 -6.49 -2.70 17.75
N GLY A 164 -7.49 -3.02 16.92
CA GLY A 164 -8.46 -2.05 16.42
C GLY A 164 -7.86 -1.01 15.47
N ALA A 165 -6.73 -1.32 14.84
CA ALA A 165 -6.05 -0.40 13.93
C ALA A 165 -6.56 -0.48 12.49
N MET A 166 -7.36 -1.48 12.15
CA MET A 166 -7.94 -1.64 10.81
C MET A 166 -8.94 -0.54 10.44
N ASP A 167 -9.50 0.17 11.41
CA ASP A 167 -10.48 1.23 11.16
C ASP A 167 -9.87 2.45 10.43
N TYR A 168 -8.53 2.55 10.41
CA TYR A 168 -7.80 3.64 9.77
C TYR A 168 -6.57 3.16 8.95
N THR A 169 -6.49 1.84 8.65
CA THR A 169 -5.35 1.23 7.93
C THR A 169 -5.79 0.64 6.61
#